data_fab9a42a8e1fefaad486d418ec1c260d
#
_entry.id   fab9a42a8e1fefaad486d418ec1c260d
#
_cell.length_a   1.000
_cell.length_b   1.000
_cell.length_c   1.000
_cell.angle_alpha   90.00
_cell.angle_beta   90.00
_cell.angle_gamma   90.00
#
_symmetry.space_group_name_H-M   'P 1'
#
loop_
_entity.id
_entity.type
_entity.pdbx_description
1 polymer ?
#
loop_
_entity_poly.entity_id
_entity_poly.type
_entity_poly.pdbx_seq_one_letter_code
_entity_poly.pdbx_strand_id
1 'polypeptide(L)'
;MILLLTGCSESKKLSTNQSEDNNQIKYKSKDITINENLLKENIKKISSNVRNYGSDGEIESSEYINNQLTKYGYSVMFQEFDVYKQDQYTTVQSETNLDYLNNNFYNSDSIGKARNIIATQRNFDKNKKTLYLTAHYDSTSDTIGIVDNASGSATLLELARVLSDYNDEFNIGIVFFSAEEYFRSGSRKFVSSLDEDEKNNILGCINIDMVGEKGKGPIIMQTVNGENNIMSIMMDKLTNKEFNLSGGGSSDDLSFYMGEIPVINLCNDYAKARLYDDAEDNIESIDFNQIKELCESILNAITDFKLSMYNKFLK
;
A
#
# COMPACT_ATOMS: atom_id res chain seq x y z
N MET A 1 -13.01 34.63 81.28
CA MET A 1 -14.27 33.97 81.02
C MET A 1 -14.46 34.03 79.48
N ILE A 2 -13.96 33.02 78.78
CA ILE A 2 -13.95 32.97 77.34
C ILE A 2 -14.64 31.65 76.94
N LEU A 3 -15.72 31.79 76.27
CA LEU A 3 -16.49 30.66 75.76
C LEU A 3 -15.86 30.10 74.45
N LEU A 4 -15.59 28.82 74.48
CA LEU A 4 -15.24 28.05 73.31
C LEU A 4 -16.47 27.62 72.59
N LEU A 5 -16.61 27.95 71.27
CA LEU A 5 -17.57 27.39 70.37
C LEU A 5 -16.84 26.54 69.35
N THR A 6 -17.04 25.24 69.46
CA THR A 6 -16.60 24.24 68.49
C THR A 6 -17.58 24.22 67.30
N GLY A 7 -17.09 24.56 66.13
CA GLY A 7 -17.80 24.37 64.84
C GLY A 7 -17.20 23.22 64.05
N CYS A 8 -17.90 22.09 63.98
CA CYS A 8 -17.62 21.04 63.04
C CYS A 8 -17.98 21.51 61.62
N SER A 9 -17.03 21.58 60.72
CA SER A 9 -17.28 21.68 59.30
C SER A 9 -16.98 20.34 58.64
N GLU A 10 -18.04 19.69 58.21
CA GLU A 10 -17.99 18.53 57.34
C GLU A 10 -17.45 18.96 55.97
N SER A 11 -16.26 18.51 55.61
CA SER A 11 -15.74 18.62 54.27
C SER A 11 -16.38 17.59 53.37
N LYS A 12 -17.34 17.99 52.54
CA LYS A 12 -17.82 17.17 51.42
C LYS A 12 -16.68 17.00 50.42
N LYS A 13 -16.14 15.77 50.34
CA LYS A 13 -15.34 15.34 49.19
C LYS A 13 -16.22 15.34 47.96
N LEU A 14 -15.97 16.27 47.02
CA LEU A 14 -16.40 16.17 45.66
C LEU A 14 -15.61 15.03 44.99
N SER A 15 -16.25 13.91 44.78
CA SER A 15 -15.75 12.88 43.86
C SER A 15 -15.98 13.36 42.43
N THR A 16 -14.96 13.89 41.79
CA THR A 16 -14.94 14.06 40.36
C THR A 16 -14.73 12.69 39.71
N ASN A 17 -15.80 12.00 39.43
CA ASN A 17 -15.80 10.93 38.44
C ASN A 17 -15.70 11.60 37.05
N GLN A 18 -14.49 11.84 36.59
CA GLN A 18 -14.24 11.95 35.15
C GLN A 18 -14.18 10.51 34.64
N SER A 19 -15.31 10.02 34.15
CA SER A 19 -15.32 8.91 33.21
C SER A 19 -14.70 9.48 31.93
N GLU A 20 -13.45 9.14 31.69
CA GLU A 20 -12.85 9.21 30.35
C GLU A 20 -13.64 8.21 29.51
N ASP A 21 -14.64 8.72 28.79
CA ASP A 21 -15.27 8.02 27.67
C ASP A 21 -14.20 7.88 26.57
N ASN A 22 -13.33 6.90 26.74
CA ASN A 22 -12.54 6.33 25.65
C ASN A 22 -13.49 5.56 24.73
N ASN A 23 -14.32 6.29 23.99
CA ASN A 23 -14.98 5.81 22.79
C ASN A 23 -13.95 5.69 21.67
N GLN A 24 -12.99 4.78 21.82
CA GLN A 24 -12.27 4.23 20.69
C GLN A 24 -13.33 3.49 19.87
N ILE A 25 -13.75 4.08 18.75
CA ILE A 25 -14.51 3.39 17.73
C ILE A 25 -13.61 2.26 17.24
N LYS A 26 -13.81 1.08 17.81
CA LYS A 26 -13.07 -0.10 17.39
C LYS A 26 -13.57 -0.43 15.99
N TYR A 27 -12.72 -0.24 15.00
CA TYR A 27 -12.99 -0.63 13.62
C TYR A 27 -13.40 -2.11 13.62
N LYS A 28 -14.67 -2.40 13.33
CA LYS A 28 -15.15 -3.76 13.17
C LYS A 28 -15.26 -4.03 11.68
N SER A 29 -14.46 -4.95 11.20
CA SER A 29 -14.49 -5.41 9.80
C SER A 29 -15.88 -5.79 9.27
N LYS A 30 -16.81 -6.09 10.15
CA LYS A 30 -18.18 -6.50 9.80
C LYS A 30 -19.08 -5.40 9.22
N ASP A 31 -18.70 -4.13 9.34
CA ASP A 31 -19.49 -2.99 8.85
C ASP A 31 -18.90 -2.37 7.57
N ILE A 32 -17.84 -2.98 7.03
CA ILE A 32 -17.10 -2.49 5.89
C ILE A 32 -17.70 -3.08 4.61
N THR A 33 -18.17 -2.22 3.73
CA THR A 33 -18.68 -2.62 2.40
C THR A 33 -17.72 -2.15 1.32
N ILE A 34 -17.13 -3.10 0.59
CA ILE A 34 -16.37 -2.83 -0.63
C ILE A 34 -17.33 -2.45 -1.75
N ASN A 35 -17.07 -1.32 -2.38
CA ASN A 35 -17.94 -0.78 -3.42
C ASN A 35 -17.47 -1.19 -4.82
N GLU A 36 -18.08 -2.24 -5.37
CA GLU A 36 -17.75 -2.75 -6.71
C GLU A 36 -17.94 -1.70 -7.82
N ASN A 37 -18.94 -0.84 -7.70
CA ASN A 37 -19.16 0.21 -8.70
C ASN A 37 -18.02 1.23 -8.71
N LEU A 38 -17.50 1.59 -7.52
CA LEU A 38 -16.32 2.45 -7.42
C LEU A 38 -15.07 1.75 -7.95
N LEU A 39 -14.86 0.47 -7.66
CA LEU A 39 -13.76 -0.30 -8.24
C LEU A 39 -13.80 -0.23 -9.77
N LYS A 40 -14.96 -0.50 -10.36
CA LYS A 40 -15.15 -0.45 -11.82
C LYS A 40 -14.93 0.96 -12.39
N GLU A 41 -15.43 1.99 -11.70
CA GLU A 41 -15.22 3.39 -12.09
C GLU A 41 -13.73 3.76 -12.00
N ASN A 42 -13.07 3.41 -10.90
CA ASN A 42 -11.65 3.71 -10.68
C ASN A 42 -10.78 3.05 -11.76
N ILE A 43 -10.99 1.77 -12.07
CA ILE A 43 -10.25 1.09 -13.14
C ILE A 43 -10.42 1.86 -14.45
N LYS A 44 -11.67 2.16 -14.88
CA LYS A 44 -11.95 2.89 -16.12
C LYS A 44 -11.33 4.28 -16.17
N LYS A 45 -11.23 4.97 -15.03
CA LYS A 45 -10.66 6.32 -14.96
C LYS A 45 -9.15 6.28 -15.00
N ILE A 46 -8.53 5.35 -14.28
CA ILE A 46 -7.08 5.19 -14.26
C ILE A 46 -6.58 4.71 -15.63
N SER A 47 -7.28 3.78 -16.27
CA SER A 47 -6.91 3.24 -17.59
C SER A 47 -7.57 3.95 -18.77
N SER A 48 -7.99 5.21 -18.62
CA SER A 48 -8.64 5.96 -19.70
C SER A 48 -7.71 6.24 -20.87
N ASN A 49 -6.42 6.34 -20.61
CA ASN A 49 -5.36 6.55 -21.60
C ASN A 49 -4.15 5.69 -21.26
N VAL A 50 -3.27 5.46 -22.24
CA VAL A 50 -1.91 4.96 -22.00
C VAL A 50 -1.23 5.94 -21.06
N ARG A 51 -0.59 5.42 -20.00
CA ARG A 51 -0.08 6.21 -18.88
C ARG A 51 1.37 5.88 -18.52
N ASN A 52 2.18 5.59 -19.54
CA ASN A 52 3.62 5.43 -19.35
C ASN A 52 4.22 6.71 -18.75
N TYR A 53 5.30 6.58 -18.00
CA TYR A 53 5.93 7.70 -17.30
C TYR A 53 6.16 8.92 -18.21
N GLY A 54 5.85 10.10 -17.69
CA GLY A 54 5.99 11.39 -18.39
C GLY A 54 4.92 11.67 -19.46
N SER A 55 3.94 10.79 -19.66
CA SER A 55 2.84 11.01 -20.60
C SER A 55 1.72 11.86 -19.99
N ASP A 56 0.88 12.44 -20.86
CA ASP A 56 -0.35 13.12 -20.41
C ASP A 56 -1.29 12.16 -19.66
N GLY A 57 -1.35 10.89 -20.07
CA GLY A 57 -2.15 9.87 -19.41
C GLY A 57 -1.66 9.56 -17.99
N GLU A 58 -0.35 9.56 -17.73
CA GLU A 58 0.20 9.46 -16.37
C GLU A 58 -0.23 10.65 -15.51
N ILE A 59 -0.13 11.87 -16.07
CA ILE A 59 -0.53 13.10 -15.37
C ILE A 59 -2.02 13.04 -15.02
N GLU A 60 -2.89 12.73 -15.98
CA GLU A 60 -4.34 12.62 -15.78
C GLU A 60 -4.70 11.58 -14.73
N SER A 61 -4.09 10.39 -14.79
CA SER A 61 -4.32 9.32 -13.82
C SER A 61 -3.86 9.70 -12.41
N SER A 62 -2.69 10.34 -12.29
CA SER A 62 -2.18 10.77 -10.99
C SER A 62 -3.05 11.88 -10.36
N GLU A 63 -3.56 12.82 -11.15
CA GLU A 63 -4.49 13.84 -10.67
C GLU A 63 -5.84 13.21 -10.25
N TYR A 64 -6.33 12.22 -10.99
CA TYR A 64 -7.52 11.48 -10.60
C TYR A 64 -7.34 10.81 -9.25
N ILE A 65 -6.24 10.06 -9.06
CA ILE A 65 -5.91 9.37 -7.81
C ILE A 65 -5.77 10.36 -6.66
N ASN A 66 -5.02 11.46 -6.86
CA ASN A 66 -4.87 12.54 -5.88
C ASN A 66 -6.23 13.12 -5.45
N ASN A 67 -7.13 13.38 -6.40
CA ASN A 67 -8.45 13.92 -6.11
C ASN A 67 -9.30 12.95 -5.28
N GLN A 68 -9.24 11.64 -5.57
CA GLN A 68 -9.95 10.64 -4.77
C GLN A 68 -9.39 10.55 -3.34
N LEU A 69 -8.07 10.47 -3.18
CA LEU A 69 -7.42 10.42 -1.87
C LEU A 69 -7.72 11.66 -1.03
N THR A 70 -7.66 12.84 -1.65
CA THR A 70 -8.03 14.12 -0.99
C THR A 70 -9.48 14.11 -0.53
N LYS A 71 -10.40 13.61 -1.38
CA LYS A 71 -11.83 13.45 -1.04
C LYS A 71 -12.04 12.49 0.12
N TYR A 72 -11.23 11.43 0.22
CA TYR A 72 -11.25 10.49 1.36
C TYR A 72 -10.58 11.08 2.61
N GLY A 73 -9.93 12.23 2.49
CA GLY A 73 -9.39 12.96 3.63
C GLY A 73 -7.91 12.73 3.89
N TYR A 74 -7.19 12.13 2.97
CA TYR A 74 -5.75 12.02 3.08
C TYR A 74 -5.04 13.35 2.80
N SER A 75 -3.87 13.53 3.42
CA SER A 75 -2.88 14.50 2.98
C SER A 75 -2.04 13.86 1.88
N VAL A 76 -2.00 14.46 0.71
CA VAL A 76 -1.35 13.90 -0.48
C VAL A 76 -0.15 14.75 -0.89
N MET A 77 0.95 14.08 -1.23
CA MET A 77 2.16 14.69 -1.74
C MET A 77 2.61 13.96 -3.02
N PHE A 78 3.01 14.71 -4.03
CA PHE A 78 3.73 14.18 -5.18
C PHE A 78 5.23 14.15 -4.90
N GLN A 79 5.86 12.98 -5.09
CA GLN A 79 7.30 12.83 -5.11
C GLN A 79 7.75 12.79 -6.57
N GLU A 80 8.16 13.95 -7.11
CA GLU A 80 8.69 14.04 -8.48
C GLU A 80 10.12 13.51 -8.54
N PHE A 81 10.48 12.83 -9.63
CA PHE A 81 11.82 12.31 -9.86
C PHE A 81 12.15 12.21 -11.35
N ASP A 82 13.44 12.21 -11.64
CA ASP A 82 13.94 11.96 -12.99
C ASP A 82 14.04 10.45 -13.24
N VAL A 83 13.59 10.03 -14.42
CA VAL A 83 13.78 8.67 -14.92
C VAL A 83 15.06 8.65 -15.76
N TYR A 84 15.98 7.76 -15.39
CA TYR A 84 17.30 7.69 -16.03
C TYR A 84 17.41 6.49 -16.95
N LYS A 85 18.11 6.65 -18.07
CA LYS A 85 18.39 5.56 -18.99
C LYS A 85 19.07 4.41 -18.26
N GLN A 86 18.51 3.22 -18.37
CA GLN A 86 19.07 2.03 -17.77
C GLN A 86 19.63 1.10 -18.82
N ASP A 87 20.78 0.49 -18.52
CA ASP A 87 21.31 -0.59 -19.34
C ASP A 87 20.69 -1.91 -18.81
N GLN A 88 20.07 -2.69 -19.69
CA GLN A 88 19.42 -3.95 -19.34
C GLN A 88 20.34 -4.94 -18.60
N TYR A 89 21.64 -4.80 -18.71
CA TYR A 89 22.61 -5.68 -18.05
C TYR A 89 22.94 -5.30 -16.62
N THR A 90 22.68 -4.06 -16.19
CA THR A 90 23.02 -3.60 -14.83
C THR A 90 21.93 -3.86 -13.79
N THR A 91 20.71 -4.15 -14.20
CA THR A 91 19.57 -4.27 -13.31
C THR A 91 19.44 -5.61 -12.59
N VAL A 92 20.08 -6.67 -13.09
CA VAL A 92 19.95 -8.04 -12.53
C VAL A 92 21.16 -8.45 -11.69
N GLN A 93 22.24 -7.68 -11.70
CA GLN A 93 23.50 -8.03 -11.04
C GLN A 93 24.07 -6.90 -10.17
N SER A 94 23.21 -6.12 -9.50
CA SER A 94 23.75 -5.24 -8.46
C SER A 94 24.31 -6.10 -7.33
N GLU A 95 25.59 -5.91 -7.04
CA GLU A 95 26.33 -6.72 -6.05
C GLU A 95 25.84 -6.45 -4.61
N THR A 96 25.08 -5.38 -4.39
CA THR A 96 24.53 -5.02 -3.09
C THR A 96 23.10 -4.44 -3.20
N ASN A 97 22.31 -4.57 -2.14
CA ASN A 97 20.99 -3.95 -2.02
C ASN A 97 21.06 -2.43 -2.20
N LEU A 98 22.12 -1.82 -1.69
CA LEU A 98 22.36 -0.38 -1.80
C LEU A 98 22.61 0.03 -3.26
N ASP A 99 23.36 -0.78 -4.02
CA ASP A 99 23.61 -0.52 -5.44
C ASP A 99 22.33 -0.62 -6.26
N TYR A 100 21.45 -1.56 -5.92
CA TYR A 100 20.13 -1.65 -6.55
C TYR A 100 19.28 -0.42 -6.30
N LEU A 101 19.20 0.06 -5.06
CA LEU A 101 18.35 1.20 -4.69
C LEU A 101 18.94 2.53 -5.18
N ASN A 102 20.22 2.75 -4.93
CA ASN A 102 20.87 4.02 -5.23
C ASN A 102 21.35 4.12 -6.68
N ASN A 103 21.46 3.01 -7.34
CA ASN A 103 21.98 2.82 -8.69
C ASN A 103 22.84 3.99 -9.21
N ASN A 104 24.04 3.73 -9.62
CA ASN A 104 24.90 4.68 -10.34
C ASN A 104 24.26 5.28 -11.61
N PHE A 105 22.92 5.15 -11.77
CA PHE A 105 22.12 5.79 -12.82
C PHE A 105 22.17 7.31 -12.78
N TYR A 106 22.52 7.93 -11.66
CA TYR A 106 22.75 9.38 -11.57
C TYR A 106 23.87 9.88 -12.47
N ASN A 107 24.63 8.98 -13.12
CA ASN A 107 25.62 9.32 -14.14
C ASN A 107 25.11 9.14 -15.58
N SER A 108 23.85 8.70 -15.78
CA SER A 108 23.21 8.61 -17.09
C SER A 108 22.32 9.83 -17.35
N ASP A 109 22.03 10.10 -18.62
CA ASP A 109 21.12 11.17 -18.99
C ASP A 109 19.69 10.86 -18.51
N SER A 110 18.98 11.87 -17.99
CA SER A 110 17.56 11.78 -17.74
C SER A 110 16.81 11.63 -19.06
N ILE A 111 15.92 10.65 -19.12
CA ILE A 111 15.08 10.38 -20.29
C ILE A 111 13.61 10.76 -20.09
N GLY A 112 13.26 11.25 -18.92
CA GLY A 112 11.91 11.70 -18.58
C GLY A 112 11.77 12.02 -17.10
N LYS A 113 10.57 12.41 -16.73
CA LYS A 113 10.16 12.65 -15.36
C LYS A 113 8.93 11.80 -15.03
N ALA A 114 8.80 11.42 -13.76
CA ALA A 114 7.67 10.70 -13.23
C ALA A 114 7.36 11.21 -11.83
N ARG A 115 6.23 10.79 -11.26
CA ARG A 115 5.85 11.20 -9.91
C ARG A 115 5.13 10.09 -9.15
N ASN A 116 5.60 9.77 -7.95
CA ASN A 116 4.86 8.95 -7.02
C ASN A 116 3.80 9.79 -6.30
N ILE A 117 2.71 9.14 -5.87
CA ILE A 117 1.65 9.75 -5.07
C ILE A 117 1.75 9.14 -3.67
N ILE A 118 2.09 9.94 -2.68
CA ILE A 118 2.23 9.52 -1.29
C ILE A 118 1.10 10.13 -0.48
N ALA A 119 0.29 9.29 0.16
CA ALA A 119 -0.85 9.74 0.95
C ALA A 119 -0.75 9.25 2.40
N THR A 120 -0.95 10.17 3.31
CA THR A 120 -0.97 9.92 4.76
C THR A 120 -2.32 10.29 5.35
N GLN A 121 -2.77 9.50 6.31
CA GLN A 121 -4.02 9.77 7.03
C GLN A 121 -3.93 11.07 7.82
N ARG A 122 -5.07 11.74 8.09
CA ARG A 122 -5.13 12.98 8.90
C ARG A 122 -4.62 12.78 10.33
N ASN A 123 -4.81 11.60 10.88
CA ASN A 123 -4.40 11.20 12.22
C ASN A 123 -3.03 10.51 12.25
N PHE A 124 -2.21 10.69 11.21
CA PHE A 124 -0.87 10.14 11.14
C PHE A 124 -0.03 10.60 12.34
N ASP A 125 0.50 9.63 13.08
CA ASP A 125 1.37 9.87 14.23
C ASP A 125 2.78 9.36 13.92
N LYS A 126 3.74 10.27 13.81
CA LYS A 126 5.14 9.95 13.52
C LYS A 126 5.82 9.01 14.54
N ASN A 127 5.22 8.86 15.72
CA ASN A 127 5.73 7.94 16.74
C ASN A 127 5.19 6.51 16.61
N LYS A 128 4.21 6.31 15.74
CA LYS A 128 3.70 4.96 15.41
C LYS A 128 4.42 4.39 14.20
N LYS A 129 4.61 3.08 14.20
CA LYS A 129 5.07 2.37 13.00
C LYS A 129 4.06 2.51 11.87
N THR A 130 4.52 2.37 10.63
CA THR A 130 3.68 2.50 9.43
C THR A 130 3.65 1.20 8.64
N LEU A 131 2.44 0.72 8.32
CA LEU A 131 2.22 -0.31 7.31
C LEU A 131 1.93 0.40 5.98
N TYR A 132 2.70 0.11 4.95
CA TYR A 132 2.45 0.63 3.61
C TYR A 132 1.57 -0.32 2.79
N LEU A 133 0.61 0.26 2.07
CA LEU A 133 -0.13 -0.39 1.00
C LEU A 133 0.26 0.31 -0.30
N THR A 134 0.64 -0.46 -1.32
CA THR A 134 1.20 0.10 -2.55
C THR A 134 0.63 -0.57 -3.80
N ALA A 135 0.66 0.17 -4.91
CA ALA A 135 0.42 -0.32 -6.26
C ALA A 135 1.07 0.66 -7.23
N HIS A 136 1.53 0.22 -8.40
CA HIS A 136 1.88 1.17 -9.44
C HIS A 136 0.65 1.58 -10.24
N TYR A 137 0.70 2.79 -10.81
CA TYR A 137 -0.41 3.33 -11.58
C TYR A 137 -0.04 3.64 -13.03
N ASP A 138 1.24 3.55 -13.41
CA ASP A 138 1.66 3.64 -14.79
C ASP A 138 1.32 2.37 -15.59
N SER A 139 1.50 2.42 -16.88
CA SER A 139 1.41 1.30 -17.81
C SER A 139 2.56 1.35 -18.79
N THR A 140 2.80 0.28 -19.54
CA THR A 140 3.68 0.35 -20.71
C THR A 140 3.13 1.33 -21.76
N SER A 141 3.94 1.67 -22.78
CA SER A 141 3.52 2.55 -23.86
C SER A 141 2.52 1.90 -24.83
N ASP A 142 2.32 0.60 -24.73
CA ASP A 142 1.63 -0.20 -25.73
C ASP A 142 0.21 -0.61 -25.30
N THR A 143 -0.12 -0.43 -24.02
CA THR A 143 -1.42 -0.79 -23.46
C THR A 143 -1.99 0.27 -22.53
N ILE A 144 -3.32 0.31 -22.38
CA ILE A 144 -3.98 1.10 -21.34
C ILE A 144 -3.88 0.45 -19.95
N GLY A 145 -3.36 -0.77 -19.85
CA GLY A 145 -3.03 -1.45 -18.61
C GLY A 145 -4.20 -1.57 -17.63
N ILE A 146 -5.29 -2.24 -18.03
CA ILE A 146 -6.45 -2.45 -17.16
C ILE A 146 -6.11 -3.43 -16.05
N VAL A 147 -5.52 -4.58 -16.43
CA VAL A 147 -5.04 -5.56 -15.45
C VAL A 147 -3.73 -5.08 -14.86
N ASP A 148 -2.79 -4.63 -15.69
CA ASP A 148 -1.46 -4.14 -15.31
C ASP A 148 -1.35 -2.60 -15.42
N ASN A 149 -1.50 -1.80 -14.37
CA ASN A 149 -1.97 -2.21 -13.05
C ASN A 149 -3.09 -1.26 -12.56
N ALA A 150 -4.06 -0.92 -13.46
CA ALA A 150 -5.23 -0.18 -13.00
C ALA A 150 -6.08 -1.01 -12.03
N SER A 151 -6.01 -2.35 -12.11
CA SER A 151 -6.70 -3.26 -11.19
C SER A 151 -6.17 -3.13 -9.75
N GLY A 152 -4.86 -3.19 -9.57
CA GLY A 152 -4.22 -2.99 -8.26
C GLY A 152 -4.39 -1.57 -7.75
N SER A 153 -4.23 -0.57 -8.61
CA SER A 153 -4.44 0.84 -8.26
C SER A 153 -5.87 1.12 -7.81
N ALA A 154 -6.89 0.58 -8.49
CA ALA A 154 -8.28 0.73 -8.06
C ALA A 154 -8.57 0.01 -6.74
N THR A 155 -7.97 -1.18 -6.54
CA THR A 155 -8.02 -1.93 -5.29
C THR A 155 -7.44 -1.10 -4.15
N LEU A 156 -6.28 -0.49 -4.36
CA LEU A 156 -5.62 0.38 -3.37
C LEU A 156 -6.46 1.63 -3.06
N LEU A 157 -7.10 2.25 -4.06
CA LEU A 157 -8.02 3.37 -3.82
C LEU A 157 -9.23 2.98 -2.97
N GLU A 158 -9.79 1.79 -3.19
CA GLU A 158 -10.91 1.31 -2.39
C GLU A 158 -10.47 0.99 -0.95
N LEU A 159 -9.31 0.37 -0.77
CA LEU A 159 -8.70 0.18 0.56
C LEU A 159 -8.45 1.52 1.25
N ALA A 160 -7.92 2.52 0.53
CA ALA A 160 -7.72 3.86 1.06
C ALA A 160 -9.04 4.51 1.50
N ARG A 161 -10.12 4.37 0.71
CA ARG A 161 -11.44 4.86 1.08
C ARG A 161 -11.93 4.28 2.40
N VAL A 162 -11.78 2.97 2.54
CA VAL A 162 -12.25 2.25 3.72
C VAL A 162 -11.38 2.54 4.95
N LEU A 163 -10.07 2.65 4.77
CA LEU A 163 -9.10 2.87 5.84
C LEU A 163 -8.91 4.35 6.20
N SER A 164 -9.65 5.28 5.58
CA SER A 164 -9.45 6.72 5.75
C SER A 164 -9.50 7.20 7.21
N ASP A 165 -10.37 6.59 8.01
CA ASP A 165 -10.53 6.88 9.44
C ASP A 165 -9.91 5.80 10.35
N TYR A 166 -9.12 4.86 9.79
CA TYR A 166 -8.42 3.86 10.59
C TYR A 166 -7.49 4.55 11.60
N ASN A 167 -7.65 4.18 12.86
CA ASN A 167 -6.85 4.73 13.96
C ASN A 167 -6.67 3.66 15.05
N ASP A 168 -5.63 2.85 14.91
CA ASP A 168 -5.29 1.81 15.88
C ASP A 168 -3.79 1.95 16.26
N GLU A 169 -3.10 0.85 16.48
CA GLU A 169 -1.73 0.82 17.03
C GLU A 169 -0.65 1.32 16.05
N PHE A 170 -0.95 1.38 14.75
CA PHE A 170 0.00 1.80 13.70
C PHE A 170 -0.68 2.67 12.64
N ASN A 171 0.12 3.36 11.85
CA ASN A 171 -0.35 4.15 10.72
C ASN A 171 -0.53 3.28 9.48
N ILE A 172 -1.41 3.74 8.57
CA ILE A 172 -1.48 3.25 7.20
C ILE A 172 -0.91 4.32 6.27
N GLY A 173 0.14 3.97 5.53
CA GLY A 173 0.68 4.75 4.42
C GLY A 173 0.17 4.19 3.10
N ILE A 174 -0.25 5.06 2.19
CA ILE A 174 -0.72 4.68 0.85
C ILE A 174 0.23 5.28 -0.17
N VAL A 175 0.79 4.46 -1.06
CA VAL A 175 1.69 4.97 -2.11
C VAL A 175 1.31 4.35 -3.46
N PHE A 176 1.14 5.22 -4.44
CA PHE A 176 1.02 4.83 -5.84
C PHE A 176 2.32 5.17 -6.54
N PHE A 177 2.96 4.17 -7.14
CA PHE A 177 4.22 4.35 -7.83
C PHE A 177 4.01 4.63 -9.32
N SER A 178 4.89 5.44 -9.90
CA SER A 178 5.01 5.62 -11.34
C SER A 178 6.31 5.00 -11.84
N ALA A 179 6.38 4.74 -13.13
CA ALA A 179 7.54 4.15 -13.79
C ALA A 179 7.97 2.79 -13.19
N GLU A 180 7.00 1.97 -12.76
CA GLU A 180 7.24 0.57 -12.40
C GLU A 180 7.71 -0.18 -13.64
N GLU A 181 6.97 -0.01 -14.74
CA GLU A 181 7.23 -0.61 -16.04
C GLU A 181 8.62 -0.25 -16.62
N TYR A 182 9.22 0.77 -16.06
CA TYR A 182 10.59 1.15 -16.36
C TYR A 182 11.50 0.90 -15.14
N PHE A 183 11.76 -0.39 -14.87
CA PHE A 183 12.69 -0.87 -13.85
C PHE A 183 12.31 -0.45 -12.41
N ARG A 184 11.03 -0.34 -12.09
CA ARG A 184 10.53 0.01 -10.75
C ARG A 184 11.08 1.33 -10.24
N SER A 185 11.29 2.28 -11.16
CA SER A 185 11.98 3.53 -10.85
C SER A 185 11.31 4.31 -9.71
N GLY A 186 9.98 4.28 -9.63
CA GLY A 186 9.21 4.96 -8.59
C GLY A 186 9.41 4.39 -7.21
N SER A 187 9.24 3.09 -7.03
CA SER A 187 9.43 2.45 -5.73
C SER A 187 10.89 2.49 -5.27
N ARG A 188 11.84 2.36 -6.20
CA ARG A 188 13.27 2.54 -5.90
C ARG A 188 13.54 3.95 -5.40
N LYS A 189 12.99 4.99 -6.08
CA LYS A 189 13.09 6.38 -5.63
C LYS A 189 12.51 6.57 -4.24
N PHE A 190 11.34 5.99 -3.98
CA PHE A 190 10.69 6.08 -2.68
C PHE A 190 11.56 5.45 -1.58
N VAL A 191 11.94 4.18 -1.74
CA VAL A 191 12.70 3.44 -0.72
C VAL A 191 14.09 4.02 -0.50
N SER A 192 14.79 4.45 -1.57
CA SER A 192 16.10 5.10 -1.44
C SER A 192 16.07 6.48 -0.78
N SER A 193 14.90 7.12 -0.75
CA SER A 193 14.75 8.42 -0.07
C SER A 193 14.50 8.32 1.44
N LEU A 194 14.21 7.12 1.95
CA LEU A 194 13.99 6.87 3.36
C LEU A 194 15.32 6.81 4.11
N ASP A 195 15.42 7.50 5.22
CA ASP A 195 16.54 7.32 6.14
C ASP A 195 16.39 6.05 6.99
N GLU A 196 17.40 5.70 7.76
CA GLU A 196 17.40 4.48 8.56
C GLU A 196 16.34 4.50 9.68
N ASP A 197 16.04 5.66 10.26
CA ASP A 197 15.00 5.77 11.28
C ASP A 197 13.61 5.62 10.67
N GLU A 198 13.39 6.16 9.46
CA GLU A 198 12.16 5.97 8.70
C GLU A 198 11.97 4.50 8.32
N LYS A 199 13.00 3.83 7.78
CA LYS A 199 12.94 2.39 7.47
C LYS A 199 12.64 1.55 8.70
N ASN A 200 13.33 1.81 9.81
CA ASN A 200 13.11 1.11 11.08
C ASN A 200 11.69 1.33 11.65
N ASN A 201 11.02 2.41 11.25
CA ASN A 201 9.66 2.70 11.65
C ASN A 201 8.59 2.09 10.73
N ILE A 202 9.00 1.37 9.68
CA ILE A 202 8.07 0.62 8.81
C ILE A 202 7.81 -0.76 9.40
N LEU A 203 6.52 -1.16 9.46
CA LEU A 203 6.11 -2.53 9.81
C LEU A 203 6.35 -3.48 8.66
N GLY A 204 6.06 -3.03 7.46
CA GLY A 204 6.16 -3.76 6.22
C GLY A 204 5.33 -3.11 5.12
N CYS A 205 5.27 -3.79 3.98
CA CYS A 205 4.53 -3.35 2.81
C CYS A 205 3.67 -4.49 2.24
N ILE A 206 2.48 -4.16 1.78
CA ILE A 206 1.63 -5.01 0.95
C ILE A 206 1.51 -4.33 -0.40
N ASN A 207 2.18 -4.87 -1.40
CA ASN A 207 2.07 -4.44 -2.78
C ASN A 207 0.92 -5.18 -3.47
N ILE A 208 0.20 -4.50 -4.36
CA ILE A 208 -0.95 -5.04 -5.09
C ILE A 208 -0.71 -4.81 -6.58
N ASP A 209 -0.48 -5.91 -7.28
CA ASP A 209 -0.10 -5.82 -8.68
C ASP A 209 -0.78 -6.90 -9.50
N MET A 210 -1.52 -6.50 -10.57
CA MET A 210 -2.26 -7.37 -11.48
C MET A 210 -3.22 -8.33 -10.75
N VAL A 211 -4.31 -7.81 -10.23
CA VAL A 211 -5.30 -8.58 -9.44
C VAL A 211 -6.64 -8.66 -10.15
N GLY A 212 -7.35 -9.77 -9.93
CA GLY A 212 -8.71 -9.97 -10.44
C GLY A 212 -8.78 -10.33 -11.92
N GLU A 213 -7.75 -10.90 -12.52
CA GLU A 213 -7.82 -11.36 -13.91
C GLU A 213 -8.59 -12.67 -14.03
N LYS A 214 -9.66 -12.68 -14.81
CA LYS A 214 -10.50 -13.86 -15.06
C LYS A 214 -9.70 -15.00 -15.67
N GLY A 215 -9.89 -16.19 -15.12
CA GLY A 215 -9.29 -17.41 -15.68
C GLY A 215 -7.82 -17.63 -15.34
N LYS A 216 -7.20 -16.74 -14.56
CA LYS A 216 -5.79 -16.89 -14.13
C LYS A 216 -5.63 -17.55 -12.76
N GLY A 217 -6.69 -18.09 -12.20
CA GLY A 217 -6.67 -18.75 -10.90
C GLY A 217 -6.80 -17.76 -9.73
N PRO A 218 -6.57 -18.22 -8.51
CA PRO A 218 -6.66 -17.38 -7.33
C PRO A 218 -5.52 -16.35 -7.29
N ILE A 219 -5.74 -15.29 -6.52
CA ILE A 219 -4.65 -14.40 -6.12
C ILE A 219 -3.70 -15.18 -5.20
N ILE A 220 -2.41 -15.08 -5.48
CA ILE A 220 -1.33 -15.64 -4.70
C ILE A 220 -0.61 -14.55 -3.93
N MET A 221 0.19 -14.97 -2.99
CA MET A 221 1.10 -14.12 -2.23
C MET A 221 2.53 -14.42 -2.67
N GLN A 222 3.25 -13.40 -3.09
CA GLN A 222 4.64 -13.55 -3.47
C GLN A 222 5.57 -12.86 -2.47
N THR A 223 6.73 -13.45 -2.26
CA THR A 223 7.88 -12.81 -1.66
C THR A 223 9.07 -12.96 -2.62
N VAL A 224 10.01 -12.03 -2.59
CA VAL A 224 11.14 -12.04 -3.55
C VAL A 224 11.94 -13.34 -3.47
N ASN A 225 12.21 -13.82 -2.26
CA ASN A 225 13.02 -15.03 -2.03
C ASN A 225 12.20 -16.33 -1.82
N GLY A 226 10.87 -16.27 -1.83
CA GLY A 226 10.00 -17.41 -1.57
C GLY A 226 9.86 -17.81 -0.10
N GLU A 227 10.46 -17.05 0.81
CA GLU A 227 10.41 -17.34 2.25
C GLU A 227 9.33 -16.50 2.94
N ASN A 228 8.80 -17.04 4.04
CA ASN A 228 7.86 -16.28 4.87
C ASN A 228 8.55 -15.07 5.54
N ASN A 229 7.83 -13.98 5.58
CA ASN A 229 8.17 -12.81 6.38
C ASN A 229 6.96 -12.37 7.22
N ILE A 230 7.10 -11.31 8.01
CA ILE A 230 6.04 -10.86 8.92
C ILE A 230 4.73 -10.52 8.18
N MET A 231 4.81 -9.99 6.95
CA MET A 231 3.62 -9.64 6.15
C MET A 231 2.92 -10.89 5.63
N SER A 232 3.66 -11.89 5.15
CA SER A 232 3.08 -13.15 4.70
C SER A 232 2.42 -13.91 5.85
N ILE A 233 3.08 -13.94 7.03
CA ILE A 233 2.53 -14.56 8.23
C ILE A 233 1.28 -13.81 8.72
N MET A 234 1.28 -12.48 8.65
CA MET A 234 0.11 -11.67 8.99
C MET A 234 -1.09 -12.03 8.11
N MET A 235 -0.89 -12.09 6.80
CA MET A 235 -1.95 -12.48 5.86
C MET A 235 -2.42 -13.91 6.10
N ASP A 236 -1.52 -14.89 6.28
CA ASP A 236 -1.86 -16.29 6.52
C ASP A 236 -2.66 -16.50 7.83
N LYS A 237 -2.29 -15.80 8.91
CA LYS A 237 -2.87 -16.01 10.23
C LYS A 237 -4.14 -15.20 10.51
N LEU A 238 -4.32 -14.06 9.84
CA LEU A 238 -5.38 -13.10 10.18
C LEU A 238 -6.44 -12.98 9.09
N THR A 239 -6.35 -13.77 8.03
CA THR A 239 -7.40 -13.83 7.00
C THR A 239 -8.10 -15.18 7.03
N ASN A 240 -9.33 -15.21 6.52
CA ASN A 240 -10.09 -16.44 6.33
C ASN A 240 -9.82 -17.09 4.96
N LYS A 241 -8.85 -16.56 4.21
CA LYS A 241 -8.47 -17.01 2.88
C LYS A 241 -7.05 -17.55 2.92
N GLU A 242 -6.87 -18.73 2.36
CA GLU A 242 -5.53 -19.28 2.15
C GLU A 242 -4.91 -18.66 0.90
N PHE A 243 -3.72 -18.10 1.03
CA PHE A 243 -2.92 -17.62 -0.08
C PHE A 243 -1.75 -18.58 -0.30
N ASN A 244 -1.60 -19.07 -1.52
CA ASN A 244 -0.41 -19.82 -1.87
C ASN A 244 0.80 -18.89 -1.87
N LEU A 245 1.81 -19.20 -1.06
CA LEU A 245 3.08 -18.48 -1.08
C LEU A 245 3.94 -18.95 -2.26
N SER A 246 4.47 -18.00 -3.01
CA SER A 246 5.41 -18.24 -4.12
C SER A 246 6.63 -17.32 -3.99
N GLY A 247 7.75 -17.74 -4.56
CA GLY A 247 8.92 -16.88 -4.75
C GLY A 247 8.89 -16.16 -6.10
N GLY A 248 9.81 -15.21 -6.27
CA GLY A 248 10.04 -14.53 -7.54
C GLY A 248 9.26 -13.23 -7.72
N GLY A 249 8.82 -12.60 -6.63
CA GLY A 249 8.31 -11.24 -6.66
C GLY A 249 9.31 -10.28 -7.34
N SER A 250 8.86 -9.51 -8.31
CA SER A 250 9.70 -8.64 -9.12
C SER A 250 9.04 -7.31 -9.49
N SER A 251 7.89 -7.01 -8.92
CA SER A 251 7.22 -5.71 -8.98
C SER A 251 7.85 -4.73 -7.97
N ASP A 252 7.14 -3.71 -7.55
CA ASP A 252 7.60 -2.72 -6.56
C ASP A 252 8.04 -3.33 -5.23
N ASP A 253 7.58 -4.54 -4.90
CA ASP A 253 8.01 -5.33 -3.75
C ASP A 253 9.53 -5.56 -3.72
N LEU A 254 10.17 -5.68 -4.88
CA LEU A 254 11.62 -5.84 -4.94
C LEU A 254 12.36 -4.64 -4.32
N SER A 255 11.88 -3.43 -4.51
CA SER A 255 12.50 -2.24 -3.93
C SER A 255 12.45 -2.24 -2.39
N PHE A 256 11.32 -2.65 -1.81
CA PHE A 256 11.18 -2.79 -0.36
C PHE A 256 12.07 -3.92 0.18
N TYR A 257 12.09 -5.06 -0.49
CA TYR A 257 12.96 -6.18 -0.12
C TYR A 257 14.44 -5.77 -0.11
N MET A 258 14.89 -5.05 -1.15
CA MET A 258 16.26 -4.52 -1.24
C MET A 258 16.55 -3.43 -0.19
N GLY A 259 15.51 -2.75 0.30
CA GLY A 259 15.56 -1.83 1.44
C GLY A 259 15.49 -2.51 2.80
N GLU A 260 15.50 -3.85 2.84
CA GLU A 260 15.37 -4.66 4.06
C GLU A 260 14.03 -4.46 4.80
N ILE A 261 13.00 -4.04 4.05
CA ILE A 261 11.65 -3.84 4.56
C ILE A 261 10.82 -5.09 4.25
N PRO A 262 10.17 -5.72 5.25
CA PRO A 262 9.30 -6.88 5.00
C PRO A 262 8.18 -6.53 4.03
N VAL A 263 8.04 -7.33 2.96
CA VAL A 263 7.07 -7.04 1.89
C VAL A 263 6.49 -8.31 1.31
N ILE A 264 5.25 -8.22 0.87
CA ILE A 264 4.59 -9.20 0.00
C ILE A 264 4.02 -8.50 -1.22
N ASN A 265 3.96 -9.22 -2.34
CA ASN A 265 3.17 -8.85 -3.50
C ASN A 265 1.94 -9.75 -3.60
N LEU A 266 0.77 -9.17 -3.77
CA LEU A 266 -0.50 -9.87 -4.00
C LEU A 266 -0.89 -9.70 -5.47
N CYS A 267 -0.93 -10.82 -6.19
CA CYS A 267 -1.14 -10.84 -7.63
C CYS A 267 -1.83 -12.13 -8.09
N ASN A 268 -2.38 -12.16 -9.29
CA ASN A 268 -2.73 -13.43 -9.92
C ASN A 268 -1.47 -14.26 -10.23
N ASP A 269 -1.61 -15.56 -10.40
CA ASP A 269 -0.49 -16.49 -10.64
C ASP A 269 0.08 -16.30 -12.06
N TYR A 270 1.11 -15.47 -12.21
CA TYR A 270 1.75 -15.16 -13.50
C TYR A 270 2.40 -16.36 -14.19
N ALA A 271 2.74 -17.42 -13.47
CA ALA A 271 3.22 -18.64 -14.10
C ALA A 271 2.17 -19.25 -15.06
N LYS A 272 0.91 -18.85 -14.91
CA LYS A 272 -0.22 -19.19 -15.76
C LYS A 272 -0.66 -18.05 -16.67
N ALA A 273 -0.11 -16.84 -16.47
CA ALA A 273 -0.43 -15.69 -17.30
C ALA A 273 0.13 -15.90 -18.71
N ARG A 274 -0.69 -15.64 -19.73
CA ARG A 274 -0.18 -15.42 -21.07
C ARG A 274 0.42 -14.03 -21.12
N LEU A 275 1.47 -13.85 -21.93
CA LEU A 275 1.86 -12.53 -22.39
C LEU A 275 0.62 -11.84 -22.94
N TYR A 276 0.30 -10.64 -22.48
CA TYR A 276 -0.90 -9.92 -22.84
C TYR A 276 -1.00 -9.77 -24.36
N ASP A 277 -2.14 -10.20 -24.90
CA ASP A 277 -2.64 -9.67 -26.18
C ASP A 277 -3.48 -8.45 -25.78
N ASP A 278 -3.16 -7.25 -26.28
CA ASP A 278 -3.88 -5.99 -26.01
C ASP A 278 -5.40 -6.12 -26.22
N ALA A 279 -5.83 -7.04 -27.06
CA ALA A 279 -7.24 -7.33 -27.31
C ALA A 279 -7.97 -7.95 -26.09
N GLU A 280 -7.23 -8.55 -25.14
CA GLU A 280 -7.78 -9.16 -23.93
C GLU A 280 -7.73 -8.21 -22.71
N ASP A 281 -6.95 -7.12 -22.78
CA ASP A 281 -6.85 -6.12 -21.71
C ASP A 281 -8.04 -5.16 -21.71
N ASN A 282 -9.18 -5.64 -21.22
CA ASN A 282 -10.41 -4.88 -21.17
C ASN A 282 -11.14 -5.09 -19.82
N ILE A 283 -12.10 -4.23 -19.50
CA ILE A 283 -12.82 -4.25 -18.22
C ILE A 283 -13.60 -5.56 -17.99
N GLU A 284 -13.95 -6.27 -19.06
CA GLU A 284 -14.67 -7.54 -18.95
C GLU A 284 -13.75 -8.69 -18.54
N SER A 285 -12.42 -8.51 -18.64
CA SER A 285 -11.43 -9.47 -18.12
C SER A 285 -11.28 -9.43 -16.59
N ILE A 286 -11.89 -8.45 -15.91
CA ILE A 286 -11.79 -8.30 -14.46
C ILE A 286 -12.88 -9.09 -13.72
N ASP A 287 -12.44 -9.89 -12.75
CA ASP A 287 -13.28 -10.54 -11.74
C ASP A 287 -13.37 -9.67 -10.49
N PHE A 288 -14.42 -8.86 -10.41
CA PHE A 288 -14.64 -7.96 -9.28
C PHE A 288 -14.90 -8.68 -7.96
N ASN A 289 -15.42 -9.91 -8.00
CA ASN A 289 -15.59 -10.70 -6.77
C ASN A 289 -14.24 -11.08 -6.18
N GLN A 290 -13.28 -11.45 -7.02
CA GLN A 290 -11.91 -11.78 -6.58
C GLN A 290 -11.23 -10.56 -5.93
N ILE A 291 -11.37 -9.36 -6.54
CA ILE A 291 -10.85 -8.11 -5.97
C ILE A 291 -11.53 -7.78 -4.64
N LYS A 292 -12.85 -7.95 -4.57
CA LYS A 292 -13.60 -7.72 -3.32
C LYS A 292 -13.11 -8.61 -2.19
N GLU A 293 -12.98 -9.92 -2.45
CA GLU A 293 -12.46 -10.88 -1.47
C GLU A 293 -11.02 -10.53 -1.03
N LEU A 294 -10.20 -10.04 -1.97
CA LEU A 294 -8.86 -9.56 -1.66
C LEU A 294 -8.89 -8.35 -0.70
N CYS A 295 -9.71 -7.34 -1.02
CA CYS A 295 -9.89 -6.18 -0.14
C CYS A 295 -10.33 -6.61 1.27
N GLU A 296 -11.34 -7.48 1.37
CA GLU A 296 -11.84 -7.99 2.64
C GLU A 296 -10.74 -8.74 3.43
N SER A 297 -9.90 -9.51 2.73
CA SER A 297 -8.78 -10.23 3.34
C SER A 297 -7.72 -9.25 3.90
N ILE A 298 -7.30 -8.25 3.12
CA ILE A 298 -6.34 -7.23 3.56
C ILE A 298 -6.90 -6.46 4.77
N LEU A 299 -8.17 -6.05 4.71
CA LEU A 299 -8.82 -5.31 5.80
C LEU A 299 -8.90 -6.14 7.08
N ASN A 300 -9.23 -7.43 6.98
CA ASN A 300 -9.23 -8.33 8.14
C ASN A 300 -7.82 -8.44 8.74
N ALA A 301 -6.80 -8.64 7.91
CA ALA A 301 -5.42 -8.71 8.38
C ALA A 301 -5.00 -7.42 9.10
N ILE A 302 -5.31 -6.25 8.56
CA ILE A 302 -4.98 -4.95 9.16
C ILE A 302 -5.73 -4.73 10.48
N THR A 303 -7.03 -5.01 10.53
CA THR A 303 -7.85 -4.73 11.72
C THR A 303 -7.59 -5.70 12.87
N ASP A 304 -7.21 -6.93 12.56
CA ASP A 304 -6.95 -7.96 13.56
C ASP A 304 -5.49 -8.02 14.00
N PHE A 305 -4.56 -7.40 13.23
CA PHE A 305 -3.16 -7.34 13.59
C PHE A 305 -2.93 -6.41 14.79
N LYS A 306 -2.13 -6.91 15.76
CA LYS A 306 -1.68 -6.13 16.92
C LYS A 306 -0.16 -6.14 17.02
N LEU A 307 0.44 -5.01 17.39
CA LEU A 307 1.89 -4.90 17.55
C LEU A 307 2.47 -5.94 18.54
N SER A 308 1.67 -6.37 19.49
CA SER A 308 2.06 -7.47 20.40
C SER A 308 2.22 -8.83 19.70
N MET A 309 1.65 -8.99 18.51
CA MET A 309 1.81 -10.20 17.68
C MET A 309 3.12 -10.15 16.88
N TYR A 310 3.61 -8.95 16.56
CA TYR A 310 4.80 -8.76 15.73
C TYR A 310 5.98 -9.62 16.20
N ASN A 311 6.34 -9.50 17.47
CA ASN A 311 7.44 -10.28 18.05
C ASN A 311 7.16 -11.79 18.15
N LYS A 312 5.88 -12.21 18.09
CA LYS A 312 5.51 -13.63 18.08
C LYS A 312 5.61 -14.24 16.69
N PHE A 313 5.37 -13.44 15.66
CA PHE A 313 5.45 -13.87 14.26
C PHE A 313 6.89 -13.96 13.76
N LEU A 314 7.83 -13.25 14.41
CA LEU A 314 9.26 -13.32 14.10
C LEU A 314 9.99 -14.50 14.76
N LYS A 315 9.34 -15.27 15.63
CA LYS A 315 9.90 -16.46 16.30
C LYS A 315 9.48 -17.74 15.62
#